data_d10d93df983282413e84157fedc7cf86
#
_entry.id   d10d93df983282413e84157fedc7cf86
#
_cell.length_a   1.000
_cell.length_b   1.000
_cell.length_c   1.000
_cell.angle_alpha   90.00
_cell.angle_beta   90.00
_cell.angle_gamma   90.00
#
_symmetry.space_group_name_H-M   'P 1'
#
loop_
_entity.id
_entity.type
_entity.pdbx_description
1 polymer ?
#
loop_
_entity_poly.entity_id
_entity_poly.type
_entity_poly.pdbx_seq_one_letter_code
_entity_poly.pdbx_strand_id
1 'polypeptide(L)'
;MSADPRQRLVVAHSVDPAAAEHEVQGNLALARWLAEVQKLEFGGRYEPELHQRGPLYLVPTRTLVGRETAVRLGVNSDEDLLGGFVEHAFIAGKAIVHPLPRGGVAPEGWNPLFAEKVRDVVLNGVSVFSLADAHRAGARMLAEGPVRAKLAEACGGLGQYVAHALDELDGWLGGLEERQLAQGLVLEANLESIVTHSVGQLRVNGFLLSYHGHQHQTRNARGELVYAGSDLLVARGGYAELLALDLAREVRQAIEYARIFDTAAAIFFPGCFASRRNYDIAQGRDGNGRERFGVLEQSWRGGGASSAEIAALEAFRADPGLPAVRAASFEIHEDKRLPDNSRVIYRGPDEHGDFLLKYAMTGEA
;
A
#
# COMPACT_ATOMS: atom_id res chain seq x y z
N MET A 1 -23.87 -5.52 37.73
CA MET A 1 -22.86 -5.47 36.67
C MET A 1 -23.45 -4.63 35.55
N SER A 2 -23.07 -3.37 35.44
CA SER A 2 -23.49 -2.45 34.39
C SER A 2 -22.88 -2.93 33.08
N ALA A 3 -23.69 -3.29 32.11
CA ALA A 3 -23.24 -3.53 30.74
C ALA A 3 -22.55 -2.26 30.25
N ASP A 4 -21.28 -2.37 29.86
CA ASP A 4 -20.51 -1.28 29.24
C ASP A 4 -21.21 -0.88 27.93
N PRO A 5 -21.64 0.36 27.78
CA PRO A 5 -22.57 0.72 26.72
C PRO A 5 -21.84 1.04 25.43
N ARG A 6 -21.13 0.18 24.80
CA ARG A 6 -20.66 0.33 23.40
C ARG A 6 -19.37 -0.44 23.14
N GLN A 7 -19.53 -1.74 23.02
CA GLN A 7 -18.47 -2.55 22.41
C GLN A 7 -18.18 -2.00 21.00
N ARG A 8 -16.91 -1.74 20.72
CA ARG A 8 -16.44 -1.24 19.42
C ARG A 8 -16.78 -2.25 18.32
N LEU A 9 -17.35 -1.78 17.20
CA LEU A 9 -17.67 -2.62 16.04
C LEU A 9 -16.58 -2.50 14.99
N VAL A 10 -16.19 -3.64 14.38
CA VAL A 10 -15.35 -3.64 13.18
C VAL A 10 -16.25 -3.60 11.95
N VAL A 11 -16.06 -2.60 11.09
CA VAL A 11 -16.85 -2.41 9.88
C VAL A 11 -15.98 -2.24 8.65
N ALA A 12 -16.40 -2.88 7.55
CA ALA A 12 -15.76 -2.70 6.25
C ALA A 12 -16.26 -1.42 5.58
N HIS A 13 -15.38 -0.57 5.11
CA HIS A 13 -15.72 0.69 4.45
C HIS A 13 -15.20 0.71 3.01
N SER A 14 -16.08 0.55 2.02
CA SER A 14 -15.75 0.76 0.62
C SER A 14 -15.76 2.25 0.33
N VAL A 15 -14.59 2.81 0.02
CA VAL A 15 -14.44 4.24 -0.33
C VAL A 15 -14.87 4.49 -1.78
N ASP A 16 -14.71 3.49 -2.64
CA ASP A 16 -15.08 3.56 -4.05
C ASP A 16 -16.42 2.86 -4.29
N PRO A 17 -17.47 3.58 -4.69
CA PRO A 17 -18.76 2.97 -5.01
C PRO A 17 -18.73 2.03 -6.22
N ALA A 18 -17.74 2.20 -7.11
CA ALA A 18 -17.56 1.39 -8.33
C ALA A 18 -16.56 0.24 -8.14
N ALA A 19 -16.14 -0.04 -6.90
CA ALA A 19 -15.22 -1.15 -6.62
C ALA A 19 -15.81 -2.48 -7.08
N ALA A 20 -14.97 -3.35 -7.65
CA ALA A 20 -15.37 -4.67 -8.09
C ALA A 20 -15.90 -5.52 -6.92
N GLU A 21 -16.88 -6.38 -7.18
CA GLU A 21 -17.53 -7.18 -6.12
C GLU A 21 -16.53 -8.04 -5.35
N HIS A 22 -15.55 -8.63 -6.02
CA HIS A 22 -14.50 -9.43 -5.36
C HIS A 22 -13.63 -8.61 -4.39
N GLU A 23 -13.43 -7.31 -4.66
CA GLU A 23 -12.72 -6.40 -3.75
C GLU A 23 -13.57 -6.08 -2.53
N VAL A 24 -14.86 -5.82 -2.75
CA VAL A 24 -15.82 -5.54 -1.67
C VAL A 24 -15.97 -6.74 -0.76
N GLN A 25 -16.18 -7.93 -1.32
CA GLN A 25 -16.31 -9.18 -0.54
C GLN A 25 -15.01 -9.55 0.16
N GLY A 26 -13.86 -9.36 -0.51
CA GLY A 26 -12.54 -9.52 0.11
C GLY A 26 -12.33 -8.61 1.31
N ASN A 27 -12.72 -7.34 1.20
CA ASN A 27 -12.64 -6.38 2.31
C ASN A 27 -13.57 -6.73 3.47
N LEU A 28 -14.79 -7.21 3.18
CA LEU A 28 -15.72 -7.72 4.20
C LEU A 28 -15.14 -8.93 4.94
N ALA A 29 -14.53 -9.87 4.22
CA ALA A 29 -13.90 -11.06 4.81
C ALA A 29 -12.71 -10.67 5.70
N LEU A 30 -11.85 -9.73 5.25
CA LEU A 30 -10.74 -9.20 6.05
C LEU A 30 -11.24 -8.51 7.32
N ALA A 31 -12.28 -7.68 7.22
CA ALA A 31 -12.86 -6.99 8.36
C ALA A 31 -13.46 -7.97 9.39
N ARG A 32 -14.15 -9.01 8.92
CA ARG A 32 -14.68 -10.09 9.76
C ARG A 32 -13.55 -10.83 10.47
N TRP A 33 -12.52 -11.23 9.74
CA TRP A 33 -11.36 -11.91 10.33
C TRP A 33 -10.65 -11.05 11.37
N LEU A 34 -10.48 -9.76 11.06
CA LEU A 34 -9.88 -8.81 11.99
C LEU A 34 -10.72 -8.61 13.26
N ALA A 35 -12.05 -8.64 13.14
CA ALA A 35 -12.97 -8.62 14.29
C ALA A 35 -12.77 -9.85 15.19
N GLU A 36 -12.70 -11.05 14.60
CA GLU A 36 -12.43 -12.30 15.32
C GLU A 36 -11.07 -12.23 16.05
N VAL A 37 -10.01 -11.83 15.34
CA VAL A 37 -8.67 -11.69 15.92
C VAL A 37 -8.66 -10.65 17.03
N GLN A 38 -9.39 -9.54 16.93
CA GLN A 38 -9.48 -8.52 17.98
C GLN A 38 -10.46 -8.91 19.12
N LYS A 39 -11.27 -9.95 18.95
CA LYS A 39 -12.40 -10.31 19.83
C LYS A 39 -13.44 -9.19 19.94
N LEU A 40 -13.70 -8.54 18.81
CA LEU A 40 -14.73 -7.52 18.63
C LEU A 40 -15.89 -8.07 17.80
N GLU A 41 -17.02 -7.39 17.83
CA GLU A 41 -18.16 -7.70 16.98
C GLU A 41 -17.93 -7.18 15.54
N PHE A 42 -18.30 -7.99 14.54
CA PHE A 42 -18.30 -7.58 13.15
C PHE A 42 -19.63 -6.91 12.79
N GLY A 43 -19.59 -5.62 12.48
CA GLY A 43 -20.76 -4.79 12.16
C GLY A 43 -21.16 -4.81 10.67
N GLY A 44 -20.48 -5.60 9.81
CA GLY A 44 -20.80 -5.65 8.37
C GLY A 44 -20.17 -4.51 7.56
N ARG A 45 -20.86 -4.11 6.48
CA ARG A 45 -20.50 -2.92 5.68
C ARG A 45 -20.86 -1.66 6.47
N TYR A 46 -19.99 -0.65 6.38
CA TYR A 46 -20.29 0.66 6.97
C TYR A 46 -21.52 1.28 6.30
N GLU A 47 -22.52 1.60 7.12
CA GLU A 47 -23.74 2.31 6.75
C GLU A 47 -23.93 3.47 7.73
N PRO A 48 -23.93 4.74 7.25
CA PRO A 48 -24.00 5.90 8.14
C PRO A 48 -25.19 5.86 9.13
N GLU A 49 -26.35 5.43 8.66
CA GLU A 49 -27.58 5.39 9.46
C GLU A 49 -27.51 4.39 10.62
N LEU A 50 -26.81 3.27 10.43
CA LEU A 50 -26.67 2.21 11.42
C LEU A 50 -25.49 2.44 12.38
N HIS A 51 -24.42 3.10 11.90
CA HIS A 51 -23.14 3.14 12.58
C HIS A 51 -22.79 4.49 13.24
N GLN A 52 -23.71 5.47 13.22
CA GLN A 52 -23.48 6.81 13.78
C GLN A 52 -23.35 6.87 15.31
N ARG A 53 -23.68 5.81 16.05
CA ARG A 53 -23.91 5.88 17.51
C ARG A 53 -22.89 5.11 18.37
N GLY A 54 -21.82 4.58 17.81
CA GLY A 54 -20.86 3.78 18.57
C GLY A 54 -19.41 3.98 18.12
N PRO A 55 -18.43 3.56 18.94
CA PRO A 55 -17.05 3.54 18.52
C PRO A 55 -16.87 2.48 17.43
N LEU A 56 -16.21 2.86 16.33
CA LEU A 56 -15.95 1.98 15.19
C LEU A 56 -14.46 1.69 15.08
N TYR A 57 -14.15 0.52 14.54
CA TYR A 57 -12.86 0.18 13.92
C TYR A 57 -13.12 -0.02 12.44
N LEU A 58 -12.62 0.89 11.62
CA LEU A 58 -12.86 0.90 10.19
C LEU A 58 -11.83 0.07 9.44
N VAL A 59 -12.28 -0.66 8.43
CA VAL A 59 -11.41 -1.36 7.46
C VAL A 59 -11.70 -0.76 6.08
N PRO A 60 -11.06 0.39 5.75
CA PRO A 60 -11.31 1.06 4.48
C PRO A 60 -10.53 0.40 3.34
N THR A 61 -11.11 0.42 2.13
CA THR A 61 -10.44 -0.08 0.91
C THR A 61 -9.35 0.86 0.40
N ARG A 62 -9.31 2.13 0.85
CA ARG A 62 -8.30 3.12 0.48
C ARG A 62 -7.87 3.94 1.71
N THR A 63 -6.72 4.59 1.62
CA THR A 63 -6.29 5.60 2.60
C THR A 63 -7.36 6.68 2.69
N LEU A 64 -7.76 7.05 3.90
CA LEU A 64 -8.73 8.11 4.12
C LEU A 64 -8.07 9.47 3.88
N VAL A 65 -8.73 10.34 3.14
CA VAL A 65 -8.21 11.65 2.76
C VAL A 65 -9.12 12.76 3.28
N GLY A 66 -8.51 13.76 3.89
CA GLY A 66 -9.16 14.98 4.32
C GLY A 66 -9.82 14.89 5.70
N ARG A 67 -9.63 15.94 6.49
CA ARG A 67 -10.09 16.02 7.90
C ARG A 67 -11.62 15.85 8.04
N GLU A 68 -12.39 16.37 7.09
CA GLU A 68 -13.85 16.22 7.10
C GLU A 68 -14.27 14.75 6.99
N THR A 69 -13.55 13.97 6.17
CA THR A 69 -13.79 12.52 6.04
C THR A 69 -13.51 11.80 7.35
N ALA A 70 -12.39 12.09 8.01
CA ALA A 70 -12.04 11.50 9.30
C ALA A 70 -13.08 11.83 10.38
N VAL A 71 -13.47 13.09 10.50
CA VAL A 71 -14.51 13.55 11.47
C VAL A 71 -15.84 12.85 11.21
N ARG A 72 -16.30 12.80 9.96
CA ARG A 72 -17.57 12.14 9.59
C ARG A 72 -17.57 10.65 9.93
N LEU A 73 -16.42 9.97 9.81
CA LEU A 73 -16.25 8.55 10.09
C LEU A 73 -15.87 8.26 11.55
N GLY A 74 -15.66 9.30 12.38
CA GLY A 74 -15.25 9.15 13.78
C GLY A 74 -13.82 8.64 13.94
N VAL A 75 -12.95 8.82 12.93
CA VAL A 75 -11.54 8.39 12.94
C VAL A 75 -10.67 9.50 13.52
N ASN A 76 -9.98 9.23 14.63
CA ASN A 76 -9.17 10.21 15.36
C ASN A 76 -7.70 9.78 15.48
N SER A 77 -7.41 8.48 15.33
CA SER A 77 -6.08 7.91 15.51
C SER A 77 -5.91 6.62 14.68
N ASP A 78 -4.70 6.10 14.69
CA ASP A 78 -4.36 4.81 14.10
C ASP A 78 -5.02 3.61 14.83
N GLU A 79 -5.59 3.83 15.99
CA GLU A 79 -6.37 2.80 16.70
C GLU A 79 -7.80 2.65 16.15
N ASP A 80 -8.26 3.55 15.29
CA ASP A 80 -9.64 3.58 14.78
C ASP A 80 -9.83 2.91 13.42
N LEU A 81 -8.74 2.50 12.75
CA LEU A 81 -8.83 1.93 11.40
C LEU A 81 -7.70 0.93 11.09
N LEU A 82 -7.94 0.05 10.10
CA LEU A 82 -6.88 -0.69 9.42
C LEU A 82 -6.45 0.08 8.18
N GLY A 83 -5.33 0.76 8.23
CA GLY A 83 -4.85 1.61 7.14
C GLY A 83 -4.41 2.97 7.66
N GLY A 84 -4.57 4.01 6.87
CA GLY A 84 -4.12 5.34 7.22
C GLY A 84 -5.11 6.45 6.89
N PHE A 85 -4.87 7.57 7.53
CA PHE A 85 -5.47 8.87 7.27
C PHE A 85 -4.40 9.87 6.86
N VAL A 86 -4.68 10.67 5.85
CA VAL A 86 -3.82 11.75 5.37
C VAL A 86 -4.65 13.02 5.14
N GLU A 87 -4.02 14.17 5.35
CA GLU A 87 -4.71 15.47 5.18
C GLU A 87 -4.90 15.84 3.70
N HIS A 88 -3.96 15.46 2.82
CA HIS A 88 -3.96 15.80 1.39
C HIS A 88 -3.80 14.56 0.52
N ALA A 89 -4.47 14.53 -0.63
CA ALA A 89 -4.52 13.36 -1.51
C ALA A 89 -3.15 12.89 -2.02
N PHE A 90 -2.23 13.82 -2.33
CA PHE A 90 -0.90 13.46 -2.82
C PHE A 90 -0.08 12.61 -1.83
N ILE A 91 -0.39 12.70 -0.50
CA ILE A 91 0.25 11.90 0.54
C ILE A 91 -0.23 10.44 0.48
N ALA A 92 -1.46 10.19 0.01
CA ALA A 92 -2.04 8.84 -0.06
C ALA A 92 -1.45 7.96 -1.17
N GLY A 93 -0.79 8.56 -2.15
CA GLY A 93 -0.33 7.88 -3.36
C GLY A 93 1.17 8.04 -3.62
N LYS A 94 1.58 7.70 -4.86
CA LYS A 94 2.99 7.75 -5.30
C LYS A 94 3.56 9.17 -5.37
N ALA A 95 2.70 10.20 -5.52
CA ALA A 95 3.14 11.57 -5.74
C ALA A 95 3.97 12.17 -4.58
N ILE A 96 3.89 11.61 -3.38
CA ILE A 96 4.70 12.07 -2.24
C ILE A 96 6.20 11.74 -2.43
N VAL A 97 6.54 10.71 -3.21
CA VAL A 97 7.87 10.06 -3.17
C VAL A 97 8.99 11.00 -3.65
N HIS A 98 8.75 11.78 -4.70
CA HIS A 98 9.79 12.56 -5.36
C HIS A 98 9.61 14.07 -5.16
N PRO A 99 10.69 14.87 -5.31
CA PRO A 99 10.58 16.33 -5.27
C PRO A 99 9.78 16.87 -6.46
N LEU A 100 9.30 18.10 -6.34
CA LEU A 100 8.81 18.84 -7.52
C LEU A 100 9.99 19.26 -8.42
N PRO A 101 9.77 19.39 -9.73
CA PRO A 101 10.76 20.05 -10.59
C PRO A 101 10.92 21.52 -10.19
N ARG A 102 12.09 22.08 -10.48
CA ARG A 102 12.36 23.48 -10.12
C ARG A 102 11.31 24.42 -10.72
N GLY A 103 10.63 25.18 -9.86
CA GLY A 103 9.55 26.08 -10.24
C GLY A 103 8.24 25.36 -10.63
N GLY A 104 8.11 24.09 -10.27
CA GLY A 104 6.90 23.31 -10.53
C GLY A 104 5.73 23.71 -9.64
N VAL A 105 4.52 23.36 -10.07
CA VAL A 105 3.27 23.59 -9.35
C VAL A 105 3.24 22.67 -8.10
N ALA A 106 3.05 23.27 -6.94
CA ALA A 106 2.90 22.54 -5.67
C ALA A 106 1.41 22.37 -5.32
N PRO A 107 0.94 21.18 -4.94
CA PRO A 107 -0.38 21.02 -4.36
C PRO A 107 -0.43 21.60 -2.94
N GLU A 108 -1.63 21.87 -2.43
CA GLU A 108 -1.83 22.29 -1.06
C GLU A 108 -1.22 21.28 -0.07
N GLY A 109 -0.53 21.79 0.96
CA GLY A 109 0.12 20.97 1.98
C GLY A 109 1.46 20.36 1.56
N TRP A 110 1.97 20.66 0.35
CA TRP A 110 3.27 20.16 -0.08
C TRP A 110 4.41 20.67 0.83
N ASN A 111 5.24 19.71 1.28
CA ASN A 111 6.39 20.03 2.10
C ASN A 111 7.72 19.66 1.39
N PRO A 112 8.49 20.64 0.90
CA PRO A 112 9.73 20.37 0.16
C PRO A 112 10.82 19.73 1.03
N LEU A 113 10.79 19.93 2.35
CA LEU A 113 11.77 19.35 3.27
C LEU A 113 11.62 17.84 3.40
N PHE A 114 10.41 17.31 3.20
CA PHE A 114 10.18 15.86 3.12
C PHE A 114 10.98 15.25 1.97
N ALA A 115 10.80 15.77 0.75
CA ALA A 115 11.49 15.28 -0.43
C ALA A 115 13.03 15.41 -0.32
N GLU A 116 13.51 16.47 0.34
CA GLU A 116 14.93 16.61 0.65
C GLU A 116 15.42 15.53 1.61
N LYS A 117 14.64 15.23 2.64
CA LYS A 117 14.98 14.23 3.66
C LYS A 117 15.05 12.81 3.11
N VAL A 118 14.17 12.46 2.17
CA VAL A 118 14.11 11.10 1.60
C VAL A 118 14.92 10.92 0.31
N ARG A 119 15.60 11.95 -0.17
CA ARG A 119 16.33 11.97 -1.45
C ARG A 119 17.24 10.77 -1.67
N ASP A 120 17.95 10.34 -0.64
CA ASP A 120 18.95 9.27 -0.73
C ASP A 120 18.35 7.86 -0.61
N VAL A 121 17.04 7.77 -0.35
CA VAL A 121 16.32 6.51 -0.20
C VAL A 121 15.20 6.30 -1.24
N VAL A 122 15.08 7.20 -2.20
CA VAL A 122 14.15 7.10 -3.34
C VAL A 122 14.92 7.03 -4.66
N LEU A 123 14.25 6.62 -5.73
CA LEU A 123 14.84 6.63 -7.06
C LEU A 123 15.00 8.07 -7.58
N ASN A 124 15.78 8.24 -8.66
CA ASN A 124 15.83 9.53 -9.37
C ASN A 124 14.49 9.79 -10.07
N GLY A 125 13.79 10.84 -9.67
CA GLY A 125 12.48 11.17 -10.20
C GLY A 125 11.96 12.53 -9.75
N VAL A 126 10.81 12.89 -10.27
CA VAL A 126 10.04 14.08 -9.88
C VAL A 126 8.56 13.78 -9.81
N SER A 127 7.87 14.46 -8.92
CA SER A 127 6.41 14.49 -8.88
C SER A 127 5.91 15.77 -9.53
N VAL A 128 4.90 15.68 -10.38
CA VAL A 128 4.38 16.81 -11.17
C VAL A 128 2.86 16.85 -11.07
N PHE A 129 2.30 18.07 -11.10
CA PHE A 129 0.86 18.34 -10.99
C PHE A 129 0.34 19.20 -12.14
N SER A 130 1.14 19.32 -13.20
CA SER A 130 0.74 20.01 -14.44
C SER A 130 1.40 19.38 -15.67
N LEU A 131 0.73 19.44 -16.81
CA LEU A 131 1.29 18.96 -18.09
C LEU A 131 2.59 19.70 -18.46
N ALA A 132 2.65 21.01 -18.21
CA ALA A 132 3.83 21.81 -18.51
C ALA A 132 5.04 21.36 -17.69
N ASP A 133 4.83 20.98 -16.40
CA ASP A 133 5.90 20.45 -15.57
C ASP A 133 6.30 19.04 -16.00
N ALA A 134 5.32 18.19 -16.36
CA ALA A 134 5.57 16.84 -16.86
C ALA A 134 6.43 16.86 -18.13
N HIS A 135 6.06 17.70 -19.11
CA HIS A 135 6.82 17.87 -20.35
C HIS A 135 8.25 18.34 -20.08
N ARG A 136 8.42 19.43 -19.28
CA ARG A 136 9.76 19.98 -18.99
C ARG A 136 10.66 19.02 -18.21
N ALA A 137 10.08 18.31 -17.25
CA ALA A 137 10.83 17.33 -16.45
C ALA A 137 11.15 16.09 -17.28
N GLY A 138 10.20 15.58 -18.05
CA GLY A 138 10.36 14.45 -18.96
C GLY A 138 11.46 14.68 -19.99
N ALA A 139 11.47 15.85 -20.65
CA ALA A 139 12.50 16.22 -21.63
C ALA A 139 13.92 16.17 -21.01
N ARG A 140 14.08 16.62 -19.75
CA ARG A 140 15.38 16.57 -19.07
C ARG A 140 15.77 15.15 -18.68
N MET A 141 14.83 14.37 -18.16
CA MET A 141 15.10 13.00 -17.72
C MET A 141 15.39 12.06 -18.87
N LEU A 142 14.69 12.22 -20.01
CA LEU A 142 14.92 11.44 -21.24
C LEU A 142 16.31 11.66 -21.85
N ALA A 143 16.95 12.81 -21.57
CA ALA A 143 18.34 13.01 -21.95
C ALA A 143 19.34 12.11 -21.19
N GLU A 144 18.92 11.56 -20.04
CA GLU A 144 19.73 10.67 -19.19
C GLU A 144 19.37 9.19 -19.41
N GLY A 145 18.21 8.88 -19.97
CA GLY A 145 17.73 7.52 -20.25
C GLY A 145 16.20 7.40 -20.25
N PRO A 146 15.66 6.19 -20.42
CA PRO A 146 14.22 5.96 -20.45
C PRO A 146 13.54 6.41 -19.15
N VAL A 147 12.34 6.97 -19.29
CA VAL A 147 11.54 7.51 -18.19
C VAL A 147 10.29 6.66 -17.98
N ARG A 148 10.02 6.28 -16.74
CA ARG A 148 8.76 5.66 -16.34
C ARG A 148 7.83 6.72 -15.77
N ALA A 149 6.70 6.92 -16.43
CA ALA A 149 5.60 7.76 -15.98
C ALA A 149 4.57 6.90 -15.24
N LYS A 150 4.05 7.38 -14.11
CA LYS A 150 3.09 6.64 -13.25
C LYS A 150 2.01 7.58 -12.77
N LEU A 151 0.75 7.20 -12.93
CA LEU A 151 -0.37 7.87 -12.26
C LEU A 151 -0.27 7.63 -10.73
N ALA A 152 -0.45 8.69 -9.94
CA ALA A 152 -0.29 8.61 -8.48
C ALA A 152 -1.24 7.62 -7.80
N GLU A 153 -2.48 7.53 -8.27
CA GLU A 153 -3.52 6.67 -7.67
C GLU A 153 -3.58 5.25 -8.23
N ALA A 154 -2.93 4.97 -9.36
CA ALA A 154 -2.99 3.66 -9.99
C ALA A 154 -2.30 2.60 -9.13
N CYS A 155 -2.84 1.39 -9.12
CA CYS A 155 -2.39 0.24 -8.33
C CYS A 155 -2.06 -0.95 -9.22
N GLY A 156 -1.33 -1.94 -8.70
CA GLY A 156 -1.10 -3.22 -9.38
C GLY A 156 -0.32 -3.14 -10.70
N GLY A 157 0.48 -2.09 -10.91
CA GLY A 157 1.22 -1.88 -12.16
C GLY A 157 0.43 -1.19 -13.26
N LEU A 158 -0.86 -0.92 -13.07
CA LEU A 158 -1.68 -0.17 -14.00
C LEU A 158 -1.29 1.32 -14.04
N GLY A 159 -1.70 2.03 -15.10
CA GLY A 159 -1.45 3.49 -15.24
C GLY A 159 0.03 3.86 -15.28
N GLN A 160 0.86 3.00 -15.84
CA GLN A 160 2.29 3.24 -16.06
C GLN A 160 2.62 3.21 -17.55
N TYR A 161 3.59 4.03 -17.92
CA TYR A 161 4.14 4.07 -19.28
C TYR A 161 5.65 4.26 -19.22
N VAL A 162 6.39 3.58 -20.10
CA VAL A 162 7.83 3.79 -20.26
C VAL A 162 8.05 4.50 -21.59
N ALA A 163 8.57 5.73 -21.52
CA ALA A 163 8.92 6.53 -22.67
C ALA A 163 10.44 6.46 -22.94
N HIS A 164 10.82 6.29 -24.19
CA HIS A 164 12.20 6.34 -24.68
C HIS A 164 12.51 7.65 -25.40
N ALA A 165 11.45 8.38 -25.81
CA ALA A 165 11.52 9.66 -26.51
C ALA A 165 10.44 10.63 -25.99
N LEU A 166 10.64 11.93 -26.23
CA LEU A 166 9.74 12.96 -25.71
C LEU A 166 8.35 12.92 -26.38
N ASP A 167 8.29 12.63 -27.65
CA ASP A 167 7.03 12.48 -28.41
C ASP A 167 6.18 11.30 -27.90
N GLU A 168 6.81 10.20 -27.48
CA GLU A 168 6.13 9.08 -26.83
C GLU A 168 5.51 9.50 -25.47
N LEU A 169 6.30 10.24 -24.66
CA LEU A 169 5.82 10.76 -23.39
C LEU A 169 4.66 11.74 -23.59
N ASP A 170 4.81 12.68 -24.52
CA ASP A 170 3.78 13.69 -24.84
C ASP A 170 2.50 13.05 -25.38
N GLY A 171 2.63 12.02 -26.20
CA GLY A 171 1.48 11.24 -26.69
C GLY A 171 0.70 10.59 -25.54
N TRP A 172 1.39 10.00 -24.57
CA TRP A 172 0.77 9.41 -23.40
C TRP A 172 0.15 10.49 -22.47
N LEU A 173 0.88 11.58 -22.22
CA LEU A 173 0.40 12.71 -21.41
C LEU A 173 -0.86 13.36 -21.99
N GLY A 174 -0.96 13.43 -23.33
CA GLY A 174 -2.12 13.99 -24.03
C GLY A 174 -3.41 13.19 -23.86
N GLY A 175 -3.32 11.94 -23.42
CA GLY A 175 -4.48 11.09 -23.08
C GLY A 175 -4.95 11.20 -21.63
N LEU A 176 -4.27 11.98 -20.79
CA LEU A 176 -4.61 12.09 -19.36
C LEU A 176 -5.74 13.09 -19.13
N GLU A 177 -6.62 12.75 -18.19
CA GLU A 177 -7.65 13.66 -17.70
C GLU A 177 -7.07 14.68 -16.71
N GLU A 178 -7.65 15.88 -16.66
CA GLU A 178 -7.23 16.94 -15.74
C GLU A 178 -7.23 16.49 -14.26
N ARG A 179 -8.21 15.69 -13.85
CA ARG A 179 -8.28 15.15 -12.49
C ARG A 179 -7.11 14.23 -12.16
N GLN A 180 -6.59 13.45 -13.12
CA GLN A 180 -5.44 12.56 -12.91
C GLN A 180 -4.17 13.38 -12.67
N LEU A 181 -4.01 14.49 -13.37
CA LEU A 181 -2.91 15.42 -13.16
C LEU A 181 -3.01 16.15 -11.82
N ALA A 182 -4.23 16.53 -11.40
CA ALA A 182 -4.44 17.16 -10.09
C ALA A 182 -4.07 16.24 -8.92
N GLN A 183 -4.19 14.93 -9.08
CA GLN A 183 -3.77 13.92 -8.10
C GLN A 183 -2.25 13.68 -8.11
N GLY A 184 -1.59 14.09 -9.18
CA GLY A 184 -0.16 13.99 -9.37
C GLY A 184 0.27 12.86 -10.30
N LEU A 185 1.37 13.08 -10.94
CA LEU A 185 2.08 12.15 -11.80
C LEU A 185 3.51 12.02 -11.32
N VAL A 186 4.05 10.81 -11.32
CA VAL A 186 5.46 10.54 -11.04
C VAL A 186 6.19 10.27 -12.35
N LEU A 187 7.31 10.95 -12.56
CA LEU A 187 8.29 10.63 -13.59
C LEU A 187 9.55 10.17 -12.91
N GLU A 188 10.01 8.96 -13.18
CA GLU A 188 11.23 8.40 -12.60
C GLU A 188 12.09 7.69 -13.65
N ALA A 189 13.38 7.56 -13.35
CA ALA A 189 14.27 6.78 -14.19
C ALA A 189 13.76 5.35 -14.31
N ASN A 190 13.60 4.84 -15.53
CA ASN A 190 13.19 3.46 -15.73
C ASN A 190 14.29 2.50 -15.25
N LEU A 191 13.88 1.43 -14.59
CA LEU A 191 14.78 0.35 -14.18
C LEU A 191 14.48 -0.91 -14.98
N GLU A 192 15.53 -1.66 -15.25
CA GLU A 192 15.51 -3.02 -15.80
C GLU A 192 15.86 -4.05 -14.73
N SER A 193 15.46 -5.30 -14.94
CA SER A 193 15.73 -6.42 -14.02
C SER A 193 15.31 -6.12 -12.58
N ILE A 194 14.09 -5.58 -12.42
CA ILE A 194 13.60 -5.10 -11.14
C ILE A 194 13.29 -6.26 -10.20
N VAL A 195 13.81 -6.15 -8.98
CA VAL A 195 13.34 -6.89 -7.80
C VAL A 195 12.62 -5.90 -6.89
N THR A 196 11.39 -6.22 -6.49
CA THR A 196 10.59 -5.38 -5.57
C THR A 196 10.53 -6.02 -4.20
N HIS A 197 10.98 -5.28 -3.19
CA HIS A 197 10.85 -5.62 -1.78
C HIS A 197 9.62 -4.90 -1.23
N SER A 198 8.77 -5.63 -0.51
CA SER A 198 7.65 -5.06 0.24
C SER A 198 8.03 -5.01 1.71
N VAL A 199 8.02 -3.84 2.32
CA VAL A 199 8.35 -3.64 3.73
C VAL A 199 7.21 -2.90 4.40
N GLY A 200 6.76 -3.37 5.56
CA GLY A 200 5.64 -2.70 6.21
C GLY A 200 5.54 -2.93 7.70
N GLN A 201 4.56 -2.26 8.27
CA GLN A 201 4.17 -2.39 9.67
C GLN A 201 2.66 -2.46 9.81
N LEU A 202 2.22 -3.23 10.79
CA LEU A 202 0.84 -3.31 11.22
C LEU A 202 0.76 -3.09 12.74
N ARG A 203 -0.08 -2.13 13.15
CA ARG A 203 -0.41 -1.87 14.56
C ARG A 203 -1.90 -2.13 14.77
N VAL A 204 -2.23 -3.11 15.59
CA VAL A 204 -3.63 -3.46 15.88
C VAL A 204 -3.73 -3.91 17.33
N ASN A 205 -4.62 -3.28 18.10
CA ASN A 205 -4.97 -3.69 19.46
C ASN A 205 -3.74 -3.97 20.36
N GLY A 206 -2.78 -3.03 20.36
CA GLY A 206 -1.54 -3.12 21.14
C GLY A 206 -0.44 -4.00 20.54
N PHE A 207 -0.72 -4.76 19.47
CA PHE A 207 0.32 -5.48 18.73
C PHE A 207 0.98 -4.54 17.72
N LEU A 208 2.29 -4.66 17.61
CA LEU A 208 3.10 -4.09 16.54
C LEU A 208 3.79 -5.24 15.81
N LEU A 209 3.64 -5.28 14.51
CA LEU A 209 4.29 -6.24 13.62
C LEU A 209 5.04 -5.48 12.56
N SER A 210 6.21 -5.96 12.17
CA SER A 210 6.96 -5.44 11.04
C SER A 210 7.34 -6.58 10.12
N TYR A 211 7.30 -6.35 8.82
CA TYR A 211 7.56 -7.40 7.85
C TYR A 211 8.43 -6.93 6.68
N HIS A 212 9.09 -7.91 6.09
CA HIS A 212 9.64 -7.85 4.75
C HIS A 212 9.04 -8.99 3.92
N GLY A 213 8.82 -8.74 2.65
CA GLY A 213 8.30 -9.76 1.74
C GLY A 213 8.54 -9.47 0.27
N HIS A 214 8.11 -10.41 -0.53
CA HIS A 214 8.10 -10.33 -1.98
C HIS A 214 6.69 -10.51 -2.52
N GLN A 215 6.37 -9.78 -3.58
CA GLN A 215 5.13 -9.93 -4.31
C GLN A 215 5.34 -10.90 -5.48
N HIS A 216 4.34 -11.74 -5.71
CA HIS A 216 4.27 -12.63 -6.85
C HIS A 216 3.31 -12.09 -7.90
N GLN A 217 3.60 -12.38 -9.14
CA GLN A 217 2.73 -12.09 -10.27
C GLN A 217 2.43 -13.37 -11.04
N THR A 218 1.24 -13.45 -11.60
CA THR A 218 0.82 -14.52 -12.50
C THR A 218 0.16 -13.93 -13.74
N ARG A 219 -0.16 -14.78 -14.71
CA ARG A 219 -0.99 -14.35 -15.82
C ARG A 219 -2.43 -14.77 -15.56
N ASN A 220 -3.37 -13.82 -15.72
CA ASN A 220 -4.79 -14.11 -15.71
C ASN A 220 -5.22 -14.83 -16.99
N ALA A 221 -6.51 -15.20 -17.13
CA ALA A 221 -7.06 -15.87 -18.29
C ALA A 221 -6.86 -15.10 -19.62
N ARG A 222 -6.62 -13.78 -19.54
CA ARG A 222 -6.35 -12.90 -20.69
C ARG A 222 -4.86 -12.77 -21.04
N GLY A 223 -3.98 -13.45 -20.27
CA GLY A 223 -2.53 -13.35 -20.44
C GLY A 223 -1.90 -12.10 -19.84
N GLU A 224 -2.66 -11.27 -19.12
CA GLU A 224 -2.18 -10.05 -18.45
C GLU A 224 -1.45 -10.41 -17.16
N LEU A 225 -0.36 -9.71 -16.85
CA LEU A 225 0.34 -9.85 -15.57
C LEU A 225 -0.48 -9.18 -14.47
N VAL A 226 -0.90 -10.01 -13.50
CA VAL A 226 -1.68 -9.58 -12.35
C VAL A 226 -1.00 -10.02 -11.05
N TYR A 227 -1.35 -9.38 -9.94
CA TYR A 227 -0.91 -9.78 -8.62
C TYR A 227 -1.36 -11.21 -8.28
N ALA A 228 -0.44 -12.03 -7.76
CA ALA A 228 -0.70 -13.42 -7.41
C ALA A 228 -0.58 -13.71 -5.91
N GLY A 229 -0.10 -12.74 -5.13
CA GLY A 229 0.10 -12.90 -3.70
C GLY A 229 1.39 -12.30 -3.18
N SER A 230 1.63 -12.47 -1.90
CA SER A 230 2.84 -12.01 -1.21
C SER A 230 3.30 -13.03 -0.20
N ASP A 231 4.60 -13.29 -0.14
CA ASP A 231 5.26 -14.02 0.95
C ASP A 231 5.90 -13.03 1.90
N LEU A 232 5.58 -13.13 3.18
CA LEU A 232 6.07 -12.24 4.22
C LEU A 232 6.86 -13.01 5.28
N LEU A 233 8.01 -12.47 5.69
CA LEU A 233 8.63 -12.77 6.97
C LEU A 233 8.23 -11.65 7.94
N VAL A 234 7.47 -11.99 8.96
CA VAL A 234 6.87 -11.05 9.90
C VAL A 234 7.53 -11.22 11.26
N ALA A 235 8.08 -10.14 11.81
CA ALA A 235 8.59 -10.07 13.16
C ALA A 235 7.55 -9.45 14.11
N ARG A 236 7.48 -9.96 15.33
CA ARG A 236 6.74 -9.30 16.43
C ARG A 236 7.54 -8.10 16.88
N GLY A 237 7.05 -6.90 16.71
CA GLY A 237 7.71 -5.65 17.07
C GLY A 237 7.93 -4.71 15.90
N GLY A 238 8.79 -3.72 16.09
CA GLY A 238 9.11 -2.70 15.10
C GLY A 238 10.19 -3.13 14.09
N TYR A 239 10.71 -2.15 13.35
CA TYR A 239 11.79 -2.38 12.39
C TYR A 239 13.07 -2.89 13.07
N ALA A 240 13.31 -2.59 14.35
CA ALA A 240 14.47 -3.08 15.09
C ALA A 240 14.42 -4.60 15.27
N GLU A 241 13.26 -5.13 15.66
CA GLU A 241 13.04 -6.57 15.82
C GLU A 241 13.11 -7.30 14.48
N LEU A 242 12.60 -6.71 13.40
CA LEU A 242 12.73 -7.26 12.06
C LEU A 242 14.19 -7.29 11.61
N LEU A 243 14.96 -6.23 11.85
CA LEU A 243 16.39 -6.16 11.51
C LEU A 243 17.26 -7.07 12.38
N ALA A 244 16.78 -7.55 13.53
CA ALA A 244 17.47 -8.52 14.37
C ALA A 244 17.43 -9.96 13.81
N LEU A 245 16.56 -10.23 12.84
CA LEU A 245 16.50 -11.52 12.15
C LEU A 245 17.70 -11.72 11.23
N ASP A 246 17.96 -12.98 10.85
CA ASP A 246 18.98 -13.31 9.84
C ASP A 246 18.46 -12.99 8.44
N LEU A 247 18.88 -11.84 7.90
CA LEU A 247 18.38 -11.27 6.65
C LEU A 247 19.53 -11.01 5.68
N ALA A 248 19.30 -11.20 4.38
CA ALA A 248 20.20 -10.80 3.33
C ALA A 248 20.46 -9.29 3.36
N ARG A 249 21.61 -8.86 2.82
CA ARG A 249 22.03 -7.46 2.81
C ARG A 249 21.02 -6.55 2.14
N GLU A 250 20.49 -6.96 0.99
CA GLU A 250 19.53 -6.21 0.19
C GLU A 250 18.21 -6.02 0.95
N VAL A 251 17.79 -7.04 1.69
CA VAL A 251 16.60 -6.99 2.55
C VAL A 251 16.79 -5.99 3.69
N ARG A 252 17.96 -6.03 4.35
CA ARG A 252 18.29 -5.04 5.40
C ARG A 252 18.27 -3.62 4.86
N GLN A 253 18.80 -3.40 3.67
CA GLN A 253 18.81 -2.09 3.01
C GLN A 253 17.39 -1.63 2.70
N ALA A 254 16.51 -2.53 2.20
CA ALA A 254 15.11 -2.21 1.94
C ALA A 254 14.37 -1.78 3.22
N ILE A 255 14.57 -2.51 4.34
CA ILE A 255 13.97 -2.18 5.64
C ILE A 255 14.47 -0.82 6.14
N GLU A 256 15.76 -0.53 6.03
CA GLU A 256 16.32 0.76 6.43
C GLU A 256 15.77 1.92 5.59
N TYR A 257 15.59 1.73 4.27
CA TYR A 257 15.03 2.76 3.40
C TYR A 257 13.56 3.02 3.74
N ALA A 258 12.76 1.95 3.95
CA ALA A 258 11.40 2.08 4.42
C ALA A 258 11.31 2.82 5.76
N ARG A 259 12.19 2.49 6.72
CA ARG A 259 12.26 3.14 8.04
C ARG A 259 12.58 4.63 7.96
N ILE A 260 13.55 5.02 7.11
CA ILE A 260 13.91 6.42 6.90
C ILE A 260 12.72 7.17 6.29
N PHE A 261 12.06 6.59 5.27
CA PHE A 261 10.92 7.19 4.61
C PHE A 261 9.73 7.34 5.58
N ASP A 262 9.38 6.29 6.33
CA ASP A 262 8.31 6.28 7.33
C ASP A 262 8.53 7.33 8.42
N THR A 263 9.76 7.40 8.95
CA THR A 263 10.13 8.39 9.95
C THR A 263 10.02 9.82 9.41
N ALA A 264 10.46 10.05 8.16
CA ALA A 264 10.33 11.35 7.52
C ALA A 264 8.85 11.71 7.32
N ALA A 265 8.01 10.77 6.88
CA ALA A 265 6.58 11.02 6.71
C ALA A 265 5.92 11.44 8.04
N ALA A 266 6.25 10.78 9.15
CA ALA A 266 5.73 11.14 10.47
C ALA A 266 6.19 12.54 10.95
N ILE A 267 7.41 12.96 10.59
CA ILE A 267 7.95 14.26 10.98
C ILE A 267 7.33 15.40 10.16
N PHE A 268 7.25 15.23 8.85
CA PHE A 268 6.88 16.31 7.92
C PHE A 268 5.38 16.40 7.63
N PHE A 269 4.62 15.36 7.99
CA PHE A 269 3.15 15.30 7.90
C PHE A 269 2.52 14.85 9.22
N PRO A 270 2.70 15.65 10.32
CA PRO A 270 2.31 15.21 11.67
C PRO A 270 0.80 15.06 11.87
N GLY A 271 -0.03 15.60 10.96
CA GLY A 271 -1.47 15.37 10.96
C GLY A 271 -1.89 14.01 10.40
N CYS A 272 -0.97 13.28 9.76
CA CYS A 272 -1.23 11.97 9.16
C CYS A 272 -0.89 10.86 10.15
N PHE A 273 -1.66 9.78 10.10
CA PHE A 273 -1.40 8.58 10.91
C PHE A 273 -1.83 7.31 10.19
N ALA A 274 -1.24 6.17 10.55
CA ALA A 274 -1.62 4.89 9.99
C ALA A 274 -1.33 3.74 10.95
N SER A 275 -2.28 2.81 11.04
CA SER A 275 -2.09 1.52 11.72
C SER A 275 -1.44 0.50 10.80
N ARG A 276 -1.63 0.62 9.50
CA ARG A 276 -1.02 -0.24 8.48
C ARG A 276 -0.25 0.61 7.48
N ARG A 277 1.04 0.32 7.33
CA ARG A 277 1.96 0.97 6.40
C ARG A 277 2.66 -0.08 5.56
N ASN A 278 2.78 0.18 4.27
CA ASN A 278 3.60 -0.61 3.36
C ASN A 278 4.39 0.31 2.44
N TYR A 279 5.61 -0.10 2.14
CA TYR A 279 6.55 0.57 1.24
C TYR A 279 7.06 -0.46 0.24
N ASP A 280 6.92 -0.16 -1.04
CA ASP A 280 7.53 -0.94 -2.10
C ASP A 280 8.86 -0.31 -2.47
N ILE A 281 9.94 -1.09 -2.42
CA ILE A 281 11.30 -0.68 -2.69
C ILE A 281 11.82 -1.46 -3.88
N ALA A 282 12.30 -0.76 -4.92
CA ALA A 282 12.90 -1.39 -6.07
C ALA A 282 14.41 -1.48 -5.95
N GLN A 283 14.94 -2.59 -6.42
CA GLN A 283 16.33 -2.78 -6.82
C GLN A 283 16.34 -3.10 -8.31
N GLY A 284 17.22 -2.48 -9.09
CA GLY A 284 17.32 -2.71 -10.53
C GLY A 284 18.46 -1.92 -11.15
N ARG A 285 18.53 -1.91 -12.48
CA ARG A 285 19.55 -1.18 -13.24
C ARG A 285 18.90 -0.06 -14.04
N ASP A 286 19.49 1.14 -13.98
CA ASP A 286 19.06 2.26 -14.82
C ASP A 286 19.55 2.08 -16.28
N GLY A 287 19.12 2.96 -17.20
CA GLY A 287 19.49 2.94 -18.61
C GLY A 287 21.00 3.04 -18.88
N ASN A 288 21.82 3.38 -17.86
CA ASN A 288 23.28 3.40 -17.92
C ASN A 288 23.91 2.15 -17.29
N GLY A 289 23.12 1.13 -16.94
CA GLY A 289 23.56 -0.12 -16.31
C GLY A 289 23.96 0.02 -14.84
N ARG A 290 23.73 1.17 -14.18
CA ARG A 290 24.07 1.38 -12.77
C ARG A 290 22.99 0.79 -11.89
N GLU A 291 23.43 0.10 -10.84
CA GLU A 291 22.49 -0.38 -9.81
C GLU A 291 21.83 0.79 -9.11
N ARG A 292 20.52 0.67 -8.93
CA ARG A 292 19.66 1.62 -8.23
C ARG A 292 18.83 0.88 -7.21
N PHE A 293 18.62 1.55 -6.08
CA PHE A 293 17.84 1.03 -4.97
C PHE A 293 17.07 2.20 -4.36
N GLY A 294 15.74 2.07 -4.22
CA GLY A 294 14.94 3.16 -3.69
C GLY A 294 13.47 2.83 -3.49
N VAL A 295 12.81 3.59 -2.62
CA VAL A 295 11.38 3.54 -2.40
C VAL A 295 10.66 3.99 -3.68
N LEU A 296 9.70 3.16 -4.14
CA LEU A 296 8.84 3.43 -5.29
C LEU A 296 7.54 4.11 -4.88
N GLU A 297 6.96 3.61 -3.79
CA GLU A 297 5.66 4.09 -3.31
C GLU A 297 5.41 3.70 -1.86
N GLN A 298 4.52 4.45 -1.23
CA GLN A 298 3.89 4.07 0.03
C GLN A 298 2.45 3.63 -0.20
N SER A 299 1.96 2.76 0.68
CA SER A 299 0.56 2.33 0.71
C SER A 299 0.11 2.20 2.15
N TRP A 300 -0.74 3.12 2.60
CA TRP A 300 -1.33 3.13 3.95
C TRP A 300 -2.79 2.70 3.90
N ARG A 301 -3.07 1.62 3.21
CA ARG A 301 -4.40 1.01 3.05
C ARG A 301 -4.32 -0.50 3.07
N GLY A 302 -5.44 -1.16 3.25
CA GLY A 302 -5.54 -2.60 2.96
C GLY A 302 -5.08 -2.90 1.53
N GLY A 303 -4.37 -3.99 1.33
CA GLY A 303 -3.84 -4.41 0.05
C GLY A 303 -3.68 -5.92 -0.04
N GLY A 304 -3.08 -6.41 -1.11
CA GLY A 304 -2.91 -7.85 -1.35
C GLY A 304 -2.22 -8.61 -0.21
N ALA A 305 -1.26 -7.98 0.47
CA ALA A 305 -0.57 -8.58 1.61
C ALA A 305 -1.38 -8.58 2.93
N SER A 306 -2.50 -7.83 3.02
CA SER A 306 -3.19 -7.62 4.30
C SER A 306 -3.75 -8.89 4.92
N SER A 307 -4.15 -9.87 4.13
CA SER A 307 -4.57 -11.18 4.65
C SER A 307 -3.41 -11.95 5.28
N ALA A 308 -2.20 -11.88 4.72
CA ALA A 308 -1.00 -12.45 5.33
C ALA A 308 -0.61 -11.72 6.63
N GLU A 309 -0.75 -10.39 6.67
CA GLU A 309 -0.52 -9.58 7.87
C GLU A 309 -1.47 -9.98 9.01
N ILE A 310 -2.77 -10.21 8.72
CA ILE A 310 -3.75 -10.65 9.71
C ILE A 310 -3.49 -12.11 10.14
N ALA A 311 -3.07 -12.99 9.23
CA ALA A 311 -2.67 -14.35 9.56
C ALA A 311 -1.49 -14.37 10.56
N ALA A 312 -0.48 -13.53 10.33
CA ALA A 312 0.64 -13.38 11.26
C ALA A 312 0.19 -12.81 12.62
N LEU A 313 -0.71 -11.82 12.64
CA LEU A 313 -1.28 -11.27 13.87
C LEU A 313 -2.02 -12.35 14.67
N GLU A 314 -2.81 -13.19 14.00
CA GLU A 314 -3.52 -14.31 14.62
C GLU A 314 -2.54 -15.31 15.24
N ALA A 315 -1.47 -15.69 14.52
CA ALA A 315 -0.42 -16.58 15.03
C ALA A 315 0.28 -15.99 16.26
N PHE A 316 0.63 -14.71 16.25
CA PHE A 316 1.22 -14.05 17.40
C PHE A 316 0.29 -13.91 18.60
N ARG A 317 -1.01 -13.88 18.39
CA ARG A 317 -1.99 -13.91 19.48
C ARG A 317 -2.14 -15.29 20.07
N ALA A 318 -2.06 -16.33 19.23
CA ALA A 318 -2.14 -17.72 19.67
C ALA A 318 -0.89 -18.14 20.46
N ASP A 319 0.29 -17.67 20.03
CA ASP A 319 1.56 -17.95 20.72
C ASP A 319 2.30 -16.63 21.09
N PRO A 320 2.22 -16.20 22.35
CA PRO A 320 2.94 -15.03 22.83
C PRO A 320 4.48 -15.15 22.78
N GLY A 321 5.02 -16.36 22.75
CA GLY A 321 6.46 -16.62 22.68
C GLY A 321 7.04 -16.55 21.27
N LEU A 322 6.21 -16.51 20.23
CA LEU A 322 6.64 -16.52 18.83
C LEU A 322 7.29 -15.17 18.45
N PRO A 323 8.60 -15.14 18.09
CA PRO A 323 9.28 -13.90 17.74
C PRO A 323 9.05 -13.49 16.28
N ALA A 324 8.88 -14.47 15.39
CA ALA A 324 8.67 -14.26 13.95
C ALA A 324 7.85 -15.40 13.35
N VAL A 325 7.19 -15.14 12.23
CA VAL A 325 6.38 -16.11 11.47
C VAL A 325 6.45 -15.80 9.99
N ARG A 326 6.42 -16.83 9.14
CA ARG A 326 6.13 -16.68 7.72
C ARG A 326 4.63 -16.64 7.51
N ALA A 327 4.17 -15.72 6.68
CA ALA A 327 2.77 -15.63 6.30
C ALA A 327 2.69 -15.33 4.80
N ALA A 328 1.70 -15.89 4.14
CA ALA A 328 1.52 -15.68 2.70
C ALA A 328 0.06 -15.39 2.36
N SER A 329 -0.13 -14.54 1.37
CA SER A 329 -1.40 -14.32 0.69
C SER A 329 -1.29 -14.84 -0.74
N PHE A 330 -2.41 -15.32 -1.27
CA PHE A 330 -2.48 -15.88 -2.62
C PHE A 330 -3.73 -15.37 -3.33
N GLU A 331 -3.55 -15.04 -4.62
CA GLU A 331 -4.62 -14.79 -5.57
C GLU A 331 -4.39 -15.68 -6.79
N ILE A 332 -5.29 -16.63 -7.03
CA ILE A 332 -5.15 -17.64 -8.08
C ILE A 332 -6.43 -17.74 -8.91
N HIS A 333 -6.26 -18.03 -10.20
CA HIS A 333 -7.35 -18.12 -11.18
C HIS A 333 -7.72 -19.57 -11.49
N GLU A 334 -7.53 -20.46 -10.52
CA GLU A 334 -7.96 -21.86 -10.61
C GLU A 334 -8.60 -22.33 -9.31
N ASP A 335 -9.57 -23.24 -9.41
CA ASP A 335 -10.14 -23.88 -8.23
C ASP A 335 -9.29 -25.09 -7.85
N LYS A 336 -8.71 -25.07 -6.65
CA LYS A 336 -7.92 -26.17 -6.12
C LYS A 336 -8.18 -26.44 -4.65
N ARG A 337 -7.84 -27.65 -4.21
CA ARG A 337 -7.81 -27.97 -2.79
C ARG A 337 -6.72 -27.17 -2.11
N LEU A 338 -7.08 -26.47 -1.01
CA LEU A 338 -6.17 -25.67 -0.22
C LEU A 338 -5.54 -26.49 0.91
N PRO A 339 -4.35 -26.11 1.42
CA PRO A 339 -3.82 -26.61 2.67
C PRO A 339 -4.80 -26.37 3.84
N ASP A 340 -4.78 -27.28 4.82
CA ASP A 340 -5.75 -27.25 5.94
C ASP A 340 -5.66 -25.99 6.82
N ASN A 341 -4.48 -25.34 6.87
CA ASN A 341 -4.24 -24.08 7.60
C ASN A 341 -4.54 -22.82 6.76
N SER A 342 -5.19 -22.95 5.61
CA SER A 342 -5.55 -21.84 4.75
C SER A 342 -6.86 -21.18 5.19
N ARG A 343 -6.88 -19.85 5.19
CA ARG A 343 -8.10 -19.07 5.36
C ARG A 343 -8.52 -18.45 4.04
N VAL A 344 -9.69 -18.83 3.56
CA VAL A 344 -10.29 -18.28 2.33
C VAL A 344 -10.81 -16.87 2.61
N ILE A 345 -10.42 -15.92 1.77
CA ILE A 345 -10.84 -14.52 1.80
C ILE A 345 -11.92 -14.28 0.75
N TYR A 346 -11.76 -14.87 -0.44
CA TYR A 346 -12.72 -14.77 -1.53
C TYR A 346 -12.65 -16.01 -2.41
N ARG A 347 -13.80 -16.44 -2.90
CA ARG A 347 -13.93 -17.49 -3.94
C ARG A 347 -15.12 -17.15 -4.81
N GLY A 348 -14.89 -16.82 -6.07
CA GLY A 348 -15.94 -16.40 -6.98
C GLY A 348 -15.39 -15.80 -8.27
N PRO A 349 -16.21 -15.13 -9.08
CA PRO A 349 -15.75 -14.46 -10.29
C PRO A 349 -14.99 -13.15 -9.95
N ASP A 350 -14.00 -12.82 -10.79
CA ASP A 350 -13.40 -11.48 -10.83
C ASP A 350 -14.31 -10.48 -11.56
N GLU A 351 -13.83 -9.25 -11.81
CA GLU A 351 -14.56 -8.20 -12.53
C GLU A 351 -14.87 -8.55 -14.00
N HIS A 352 -14.25 -9.60 -14.51
CA HIS A 352 -14.41 -10.07 -15.89
C HIS A 352 -15.21 -11.36 -15.98
N GLY A 353 -15.57 -11.96 -14.83
CA GLY A 353 -16.27 -13.23 -14.75
C GLY A 353 -15.36 -14.45 -14.69
N ASP A 354 -14.02 -14.27 -14.70
CA ASP A 354 -13.06 -15.36 -14.57
C ASP A 354 -12.96 -15.78 -13.10
N PHE A 355 -12.65 -17.07 -12.87
CA PHE A 355 -12.55 -17.59 -11.50
C PHE A 355 -11.37 -16.97 -10.74
N LEU A 356 -11.64 -16.52 -9.51
CA LEU A 356 -10.65 -15.94 -8.60
C LEU A 356 -10.80 -16.55 -7.20
N LEU A 357 -9.71 -17.05 -6.66
CA LEU A 357 -9.60 -17.55 -5.28
C LEU A 357 -8.51 -16.76 -4.54
N LYS A 358 -8.92 -16.10 -3.44
CA LYS A 358 -8.00 -15.39 -2.53
C LYS A 358 -7.96 -16.11 -1.20
N TYR A 359 -6.77 -16.41 -0.70
CA TYR A 359 -6.59 -17.04 0.61
C TYR A 359 -5.26 -16.62 1.25
N ALA A 360 -5.14 -16.86 2.54
CA ALA A 360 -3.90 -16.65 3.29
C ALA A 360 -3.60 -17.84 4.19
N MET A 361 -2.33 -17.98 4.56
CA MET A 361 -1.85 -19.01 5.48
C MET A 361 -0.58 -18.56 6.20
N THR A 362 -0.27 -19.25 7.30
CA THR A 362 1.02 -19.12 8.01
C THR A 362 1.85 -20.37 7.85
N GLY A 363 3.16 -20.23 7.94
CA GLY A 363 4.15 -21.33 7.95
C GLY A 363 5.21 -21.09 9.02
N GLU A 364 6.14 -22.02 9.18
CA GLU A 364 7.30 -21.87 10.07
C GLU A 364 8.23 -20.76 9.53
N ALA A 365 8.83 -19.96 10.45
CA ALA A 365 9.73 -18.85 10.13
C ALA A 365 11.11 -19.31 9.65
#